data_25e05865c067aaf85fe51cb658983aee
#
_entry.id   25e05865c067aaf85fe51cb658983aee
#
_cell.length_a   1.000
_cell.length_b   1.000
_cell.length_c   1.000
_cell.angle_alpha   90.00
_cell.angle_beta   90.00
_cell.angle_gamma   90.00
#
_symmetry.space_group_name_H-M   'P 1'
#
loop_
_entity.id
_entity.type
_entity.pdbx_description
1 polymer ?
#
loop_
_entity_poly.entity_id
_entity_poly.type
_entity_poly.pdbx_seq_one_letter_code
_entity_poly.pdbx_strand_id
1 'polypeptide(L)'
;MSIAVFDSGVGGISVLKSLVEVMPNEDFIYYGDSANAPYGTKTLEQVRALTCEHAKELILNQHAKGLVVACNTATSAAVRILREQYPDVPIVGIEPAVKPAMLFMENPRVLVMATPMTIREEKLKKLMDRYRHL
;
A
#
# COMPACT_ATOMS: atom_id res chain seq x y z
N MET A 1 11.74 -9.65 15.97
CA MET A 1 11.24 -8.40 15.39
C MET A 1 10.26 -8.72 14.28
N SER A 2 9.11 -8.07 14.28
CA SER A 2 8.00 -8.38 13.37
C SER A 2 8.01 -7.51 12.11
N ILE A 3 7.31 -7.97 11.07
CA ILE A 3 6.96 -7.17 9.90
C ILE A 3 5.59 -6.54 10.16
N ALA A 4 5.48 -5.23 10.06
CA ALA A 4 4.20 -4.53 10.20
C ALA A 4 3.46 -4.48 8.87
N VAL A 5 2.15 -4.69 8.92
CA VAL A 5 1.24 -4.55 7.78
C VAL A 5 0.19 -3.50 8.15
N PHE A 6 0.20 -2.39 7.43
CA PHE A 6 -0.68 -1.26 7.66
C PHE A 6 -1.73 -1.14 6.55
N ASP A 7 -2.98 -0.95 6.94
CA ASP A 7 -4.08 -0.60 6.04
C ASP A 7 -4.99 0.46 6.68
N SER A 8 -5.75 1.15 5.86
CA SER A 8 -6.78 2.10 6.33
C SER A 8 -7.99 1.42 7.00
N GLY A 9 -8.12 0.10 6.89
CA GLY A 9 -9.23 -0.66 7.42
C GLY A 9 -8.94 -2.16 7.48
N VAL A 10 -9.77 -2.97 6.85
CA VAL A 10 -9.70 -4.44 6.90
C VAL A 10 -9.24 -5.10 5.59
N GLY A 11 -9.17 -4.37 4.49
CA GLY A 11 -8.79 -4.92 3.18
C GLY A 11 -7.37 -5.50 3.14
N GLY A 12 -6.46 -4.94 3.92
CA GLY A 12 -5.08 -5.40 4.04
C GLY A 12 -4.92 -6.77 4.68
N ILE A 13 -5.96 -7.33 5.28
CA ILE A 13 -5.93 -8.71 5.83
C ILE A 13 -5.65 -9.74 4.71
N SER A 14 -6.15 -9.50 3.50
CA SER A 14 -5.84 -10.36 2.36
C SER A 14 -4.36 -10.33 1.98
N VAL A 15 -3.72 -9.17 2.08
CA VAL A 15 -2.28 -9.00 1.88
C VAL A 15 -1.51 -9.71 2.99
N LEU A 16 -1.92 -9.54 4.24
CA LEU A 16 -1.33 -10.25 5.39
C LEU A 16 -1.37 -11.76 5.19
N LYS A 17 -2.52 -12.31 4.77
CA LYS A 17 -2.66 -13.75 4.49
C LYS A 17 -1.60 -14.23 3.49
N SER A 18 -1.46 -13.52 2.36
CA SER A 18 -0.45 -13.86 1.36
C SER A 18 0.98 -13.75 1.89
N LEU A 19 1.26 -12.76 2.73
CA LEU A 19 2.58 -12.61 3.36
C LEU A 19 2.91 -13.78 4.28
N VAL A 20 1.95 -14.22 5.10
CA VAL A 20 2.13 -15.38 5.99
C VAL A 20 2.39 -16.66 5.19
N GLU A 21 1.71 -16.85 4.07
CA GLU A 21 1.93 -18.01 3.19
C GLU A 21 3.33 -18.00 2.55
N VAL A 22 3.83 -16.83 2.16
CA VAL A 22 5.15 -16.69 1.50
C VAL A 22 6.30 -16.65 2.52
N MET A 23 6.05 -16.13 3.71
CA MET A 23 7.06 -15.97 4.77
C MET A 23 6.58 -16.59 6.09
N PRO A 24 6.41 -17.93 6.15
CA PRO A 24 5.77 -18.60 7.29
C PRO A 24 6.57 -18.54 8.58
N ASN A 25 7.86 -18.19 8.51
CA ASN A 25 8.74 -18.09 9.68
C ASN A 25 8.86 -16.67 10.24
N GLU A 26 8.12 -15.70 9.68
CA GLU A 26 8.12 -14.32 10.14
C GLU A 26 6.94 -14.04 11.08
N ASP A 27 7.17 -13.17 12.04
CA ASP A 27 6.11 -12.60 12.88
C ASP A 27 5.55 -11.37 12.23
N PHE A 28 4.23 -11.21 12.30
CA PHE A 28 3.53 -10.06 11.71
C PHE A 28 2.73 -9.28 12.75
N ILE A 29 2.69 -7.97 12.60
CA ILE A 29 1.76 -7.07 13.28
C ILE A 29 0.85 -6.47 12.23
N TYR A 30 -0.47 -6.67 12.34
CA TYR A 30 -1.44 -5.99 11.50
C TYR A 30 -2.02 -4.78 12.21
N TYR A 31 -2.04 -3.65 11.54
CA TYR A 31 -2.69 -2.43 12.00
C TYR A 31 -3.65 -1.89 10.95
N GLY A 32 -4.95 -1.92 11.24
CA GLY A 32 -6.01 -1.33 10.42
C GLY A 32 -6.58 -0.09 11.09
N ASP A 33 -6.42 1.07 10.44
CA ASP A 33 -6.92 2.36 10.96
C ASP A 33 -8.41 2.57 10.70
N SER A 34 -9.23 1.66 11.19
CA SER A 34 -10.68 1.66 10.99
C SER A 34 -11.38 2.90 11.56
N ALA A 35 -10.80 3.49 12.60
CA ALA A 35 -11.34 4.71 13.22
C ALA A 35 -11.31 5.92 12.27
N ASN A 36 -10.34 5.99 11.37
CA ASN A 36 -10.18 7.06 10.38
C ASN A 36 -10.60 6.66 8.96
N ALA A 37 -11.11 5.46 8.76
CA ALA A 37 -11.61 5.00 7.45
C ALA A 37 -12.89 5.79 7.06
N PRO A 38 -13.13 6.00 5.78
CA PRO A 38 -12.30 5.65 4.63
C PRO A 38 -11.22 6.70 4.32
N TYR A 39 -10.06 6.26 3.86
CA TYR A 39 -9.00 7.18 3.42
C TYR A 39 -9.28 7.81 2.06
N GLY A 40 -10.06 7.16 1.23
CA GLY A 40 -10.33 7.61 -0.14
C GLY A 40 -11.09 8.95 -0.25
N THR A 41 -11.76 9.38 0.81
CA THR A 41 -12.48 10.66 0.88
C THR A 41 -11.68 11.79 1.55
N LYS A 42 -10.48 11.49 2.04
CA LYS A 42 -9.60 12.46 2.72
C LYS A 42 -8.68 13.17 1.72
N THR A 43 -8.12 14.29 2.15
CA THR A 43 -7.10 15.00 1.38
C THR A 43 -5.77 14.23 1.39
N LEU A 44 -4.90 14.54 0.42
CA LEU A 44 -3.55 13.98 0.38
C LEU A 44 -2.78 14.22 1.69
N GLU A 45 -2.88 15.44 2.24
CA GLU A 45 -2.21 15.83 3.48
C GLU A 45 -2.74 15.04 4.68
N GLN A 46 -4.06 14.82 4.74
CA GLN A 46 -4.68 14.04 5.83
C GLN A 46 -4.23 12.57 5.77
N VAL A 47 -4.28 11.95 4.60
CA VAL A 47 -3.84 10.55 4.43
C VAL A 47 -2.36 10.40 4.74
N ARG A 48 -1.54 11.33 4.26
CA ARG A 48 -0.10 11.35 4.52
C ARG A 48 0.20 11.47 6.02
N ALA A 49 -0.45 12.41 6.70
CA ALA A 49 -0.27 12.61 8.13
C ALA A 49 -0.63 11.37 8.94
N LEU A 50 -1.79 10.77 8.68
CA LEU A 50 -2.24 9.53 9.34
C LEU A 50 -1.30 8.37 9.07
N THR A 51 -0.91 8.17 7.82
CA THR A 51 0.00 7.08 7.44
C THR A 51 1.37 7.23 8.09
N CYS A 52 1.93 8.44 8.10
CA CYS A 52 3.21 8.70 8.74
C CYS A 52 3.16 8.54 10.26
N GLU A 53 2.08 8.94 10.91
CA GLU A 53 1.85 8.74 12.35
C GLU A 53 1.84 7.26 12.71
N HIS A 54 1.03 6.46 12.02
CA HIS A 54 0.95 5.02 12.26
C HIS A 54 2.23 4.28 11.88
N ALA A 55 2.91 4.68 10.80
CA ALA A 55 4.21 4.12 10.44
C ALA A 55 5.27 4.39 11.52
N LYS A 56 5.29 5.60 12.07
CA LYS A 56 6.18 5.96 13.19
C LYS A 56 5.93 5.06 14.40
N GLU A 57 4.67 4.87 14.78
CA GLU A 57 4.30 3.98 15.89
C GLU A 57 4.79 2.55 15.64
N LEU A 58 4.52 2.01 14.47
CA LEU A 58 4.90 0.63 14.12
C LEU A 58 6.42 0.43 14.04
N ILE A 59 7.15 1.38 13.47
CA ILE A 59 8.60 1.26 13.28
C ILE A 59 9.35 1.54 14.58
N LEU A 60 9.05 2.66 15.26
CA LEU A 60 9.84 3.10 16.40
C LEU A 60 9.40 2.47 17.73
N ASN A 61 8.09 2.37 17.99
CA ASN A 61 7.59 1.90 19.27
C ASN A 61 7.32 0.40 19.28
N GLN A 62 6.86 -0.16 18.16
CA GLN A 62 6.65 -1.61 18.01
C GLN A 62 7.86 -2.34 17.45
N HIS A 63 8.93 -1.62 17.12
CA HIS A 63 10.20 -2.15 16.60
C HIS A 63 10.03 -3.05 15.36
N ALA A 64 9.13 -2.68 14.44
CA ALA A 64 8.96 -3.41 13.20
C ALA A 64 10.23 -3.33 12.34
N LYS A 65 10.72 -4.49 11.88
CA LYS A 65 11.90 -4.58 11.01
C LYS A 65 11.60 -4.30 9.53
N GLY A 66 10.33 -4.18 9.19
CA GLY A 66 9.84 -3.85 7.85
C GLY A 66 8.38 -3.41 7.92
N LEU A 67 7.94 -2.63 6.94
CA LEU A 67 6.58 -2.12 6.84
C LEU A 67 5.98 -2.41 5.46
N VAL A 68 4.84 -3.07 5.44
CA VAL A 68 4.01 -3.23 4.24
C VAL A 68 2.81 -2.29 4.35
N VAL A 69 2.71 -1.33 3.46
CA VAL A 69 1.55 -0.44 3.33
C VAL A 69 0.56 -1.09 2.40
N ALA A 70 -0.41 -1.80 2.97
CA ALA A 70 -1.40 -2.62 2.25
C ALA A 70 -2.62 -1.82 1.78
N CYS A 71 -2.53 -0.52 1.76
CA CYS A 71 -3.56 0.43 1.29
C CYS A 71 -3.04 1.16 0.06
N ASN A 72 -3.76 1.08 -1.08
CA ASN A 72 -3.37 1.78 -2.30
C ASN A 72 -3.34 3.31 -2.09
N THR A 73 -4.34 3.86 -1.42
CA THR A 73 -4.42 5.31 -1.14
C THR A 73 -3.27 5.77 -0.25
N ALA A 74 -2.95 5.06 0.82
CA ALA A 74 -1.83 5.37 1.71
C ALA A 74 -0.47 5.19 0.98
N THR A 75 -0.35 4.19 0.13
CA THR A 75 0.84 3.99 -0.72
C THR A 75 1.09 5.22 -1.58
N SER A 76 0.08 5.68 -2.32
CA SER A 76 0.18 6.87 -3.18
C SER A 76 0.54 8.13 -2.39
N ALA A 77 0.01 8.27 -1.18
CA ALA A 77 0.21 9.47 -0.37
C ALA A 77 1.56 9.53 0.35
N ALA A 78 2.09 8.41 0.82
CA ALA A 78 3.13 8.43 1.86
C ALA A 78 4.33 7.51 1.65
N VAL A 79 4.27 6.46 0.85
CA VAL A 79 5.36 5.45 0.81
C VAL A 79 6.70 6.05 0.42
N ARG A 80 6.75 6.97 -0.54
CA ARG A 80 8.00 7.62 -0.94
C ARG A 80 8.61 8.40 0.23
N ILE A 81 7.79 9.17 0.95
CA ILE A 81 8.23 9.97 2.11
C ILE A 81 8.71 9.06 3.23
N LEU A 82 7.99 7.97 3.50
CA LEU A 82 8.38 7.01 4.53
C LEU A 82 9.73 6.35 4.23
N ARG A 83 10.02 6.04 2.97
CA ARG A 83 11.33 5.51 2.56
C ARG A 83 12.46 6.51 2.77
N GLU A 84 12.20 7.79 2.57
CA GLU A 84 13.16 8.87 2.85
C GLU A 84 13.40 9.06 4.36
N GLN A 85 12.32 8.93 5.17
CA GLN A 85 12.39 9.08 6.63
C GLN A 85 13.04 7.88 7.35
N TYR A 86 12.84 6.68 6.81
CA TYR A 86 13.32 5.43 7.42
C TYR A 86 14.15 4.61 6.41
N PRO A 87 15.34 5.12 6.01
CA PRO A 87 16.13 4.49 4.93
C PRO A 87 16.63 3.07 5.27
N ASP A 88 16.74 2.75 6.57
CA ASP A 88 17.21 1.45 7.04
C ASP A 88 16.07 0.42 7.23
N VAL A 89 14.81 0.84 7.05
CA VAL A 89 13.65 -0.05 7.18
C VAL A 89 13.07 -0.33 5.80
N PRO A 90 12.99 -1.60 5.37
CA PRO A 90 12.31 -1.95 4.14
C PRO A 90 10.83 -1.55 4.18
N ILE A 91 10.41 -0.71 3.25
CA ILE A 91 9.03 -0.23 3.14
C ILE A 91 8.49 -0.57 1.75
N VAL A 92 7.43 -1.38 1.74
CA VAL A 92 6.76 -1.85 0.53
C VAL A 92 5.33 -1.32 0.51
N GLY A 93 4.98 -0.63 -0.57
CA GLY A 93 3.60 -0.25 -0.85
C GLY A 93 2.97 -1.20 -1.86
N ILE A 94 1.65 -1.13 -1.99
CA ILE A 94 0.91 -1.87 -3.01
C ILE A 94 0.37 -0.93 -4.08
N GLU A 95 0.15 -1.48 -5.27
CA GLU A 95 -0.43 -0.80 -6.42
C GLU A 95 -1.55 -1.65 -7.01
N PRO A 96 -2.52 -1.04 -7.71
CA PRO A 96 -3.48 -1.82 -8.49
C PRO A 96 -2.79 -2.77 -9.46
N ALA A 97 -3.31 -3.99 -9.58
CA ALA A 97 -2.70 -5.08 -10.34
C ALA A 97 -2.88 -4.92 -11.87
N VAL A 98 -2.55 -3.74 -12.40
CA VAL A 98 -2.70 -3.41 -13.84
C VAL A 98 -1.79 -4.27 -14.69
N LYS A 99 -0.50 -4.35 -14.34
CA LYS A 99 0.48 -5.13 -15.11
C LYS A 99 0.12 -6.62 -15.22
N PRO A 100 -0.11 -7.36 -14.12
CA PRO A 100 -0.52 -8.77 -14.24
C PRO A 100 -1.86 -8.93 -14.94
N ALA A 101 -2.82 -8.02 -14.76
CA ALA A 101 -4.11 -8.09 -15.45
C ALA A 101 -3.96 -7.94 -16.98
N MET A 102 -3.07 -7.05 -17.42
CA MET A 102 -2.80 -6.85 -18.86
C MET A 102 -2.04 -8.01 -19.51
N LEU A 103 -1.32 -8.78 -18.71
CA LEU A 103 -0.52 -9.92 -19.20
C LEU A 103 -1.25 -11.27 -19.04
N PHE A 104 -2.46 -11.27 -18.48
CA PHE A 104 -3.20 -12.50 -18.18
C PHE A 104 -3.72 -13.22 -19.42
N MET A 105 -4.10 -12.49 -20.48
CA MET A 105 -4.61 -13.04 -21.73
C MET A 105 -4.31 -12.12 -22.91
N GLU A 106 -4.52 -12.62 -24.11
CA GLU A 106 -4.46 -11.79 -25.32
C GLU A 106 -5.62 -10.81 -25.38
N ASN A 107 -5.35 -9.55 -25.76
CA ASN A 107 -6.34 -8.47 -25.91
C ASN A 107 -7.24 -8.27 -24.67
N PRO A 108 -6.68 -8.13 -23.46
CA PRO A 108 -7.47 -7.97 -22.25
C PRO A 108 -8.22 -6.64 -22.24
N ARG A 109 -9.45 -6.66 -21.68
CA ARG A 109 -10.18 -5.44 -21.34
C ARG A 109 -10.16 -5.30 -19.83
N VAL A 110 -9.45 -4.29 -19.32
CA VAL A 110 -9.23 -4.10 -17.89
C VAL A 110 -9.88 -2.80 -17.44
N LEU A 111 -10.82 -2.91 -16.50
CA LEU A 111 -11.38 -1.77 -15.78
C LEU A 111 -10.62 -1.60 -14.46
N VAL A 112 -9.99 -0.44 -14.26
CA VAL A 112 -9.30 -0.12 -13.02
C VAL A 112 -10.24 0.66 -12.10
N MET A 113 -10.50 0.10 -10.92
CA MET A 113 -11.29 0.72 -9.86
C MET A 113 -10.35 1.09 -8.71
N ALA A 114 -10.27 2.38 -8.41
CA ALA A 114 -9.42 2.89 -7.34
C ALA A 114 -9.94 4.23 -6.81
N THR A 115 -9.42 4.68 -5.66
CA THR A 115 -9.75 6.01 -5.15
C THR A 115 -9.21 7.11 -6.10
N PRO A 116 -9.81 8.31 -6.10
CA PRO A 116 -9.31 9.42 -6.93
C PRO A 116 -7.83 9.73 -6.70
N MET A 117 -7.35 9.63 -5.47
CA MET A 117 -5.94 9.83 -5.12
C MET A 117 -5.04 8.80 -5.82
N THR A 118 -5.40 7.52 -5.77
CA THR A 118 -4.66 6.45 -6.45
C THR A 118 -4.68 6.62 -7.98
N ILE A 119 -5.82 6.98 -8.55
CA ILE A 119 -5.95 7.24 -10.02
C ILE A 119 -5.09 8.41 -10.46
N ARG A 120 -4.93 9.45 -9.64
CA ARG A 120 -4.11 10.62 -9.95
C ARG A 120 -2.62 10.40 -9.75
N GLU A 121 -2.25 9.31 -9.13
CA GLU A 121 -0.84 9.00 -8.85
C GLU A 121 -0.07 8.79 -10.18
N GLU A 122 1.04 9.51 -10.33
CA GLU A 122 1.78 9.59 -11.60
C GLU A 122 2.33 8.22 -12.04
N LYS A 123 2.78 7.42 -11.09
CA LYS A 123 3.32 6.08 -11.36
C LYS A 123 2.25 5.14 -11.93
N LEU A 124 1.03 5.19 -11.38
CA LEU A 124 -0.10 4.43 -11.91
C LEU A 124 -0.49 4.92 -13.29
N LYS A 125 -0.56 6.24 -13.51
CA LYS A 125 -0.83 6.81 -14.83
C LYS A 125 0.18 6.35 -15.87
N LYS A 126 1.46 6.39 -15.58
CA LYS A 126 2.53 5.90 -16.47
C LYS A 126 2.37 4.42 -16.77
N LEU A 127 2.02 3.62 -15.78
CA LEU A 127 1.79 2.19 -15.95
C LEU A 127 0.57 1.93 -16.84
N MET A 128 -0.55 2.62 -16.61
CA MET A 128 -1.76 2.50 -17.44
C MET A 128 -1.49 2.96 -18.88
N ASP A 129 -0.78 4.05 -19.08
CA ASP A 129 -0.43 4.57 -20.42
C ASP A 129 0.47 3.59 -21.20
N ARG A 130 1.38 2.90 -20.54
CA ARG A 130 2.22 1.86 -21.15
C ARG A 130 1.40 0.74 -21.78
N TYR A 131 0.26 0.39 -21.20
CA TYR A 131 -0.60 -0.71 -21.64
C TYR A 131 -1.83 -0.27 -22.43
N ARG A 132 -2.06 1.04 -22.59
CA ARG A 132 -3.26 1.57 -23.24
C ARG A 132 -3.41 1.16 -24.70
N HIS A 133 -2.32 0.87 -25.39
CA HIS A 133 -2.27 0.57 -26.82
C HIS A 133 -2.10 -0.93 -27.14
N LEU A 134 -2.12 -1.77 -26.11
CA LEU A 134 -2.13 -3.21 -26.26
C LEU A 134 -3.55 -3.73 -26.30
#